data_2daa158ec7e55f32a35561c268ea304e
#
_entry.id   2daa158ec7e55f32a35561c268ea304e
#
_cell.length_a   1.000
_cell.length_b   1.000
_cell.length_c   1.000
_cell.angle_alpha   90.00
_cell.angle_beta   90.00
_cell.angle_gamma   90.00
#
_symmetry.space_group_name_H-M   'P 1'
#
loop_
_entity.id
_entity.type
_entity.pdbx_description
1 polymer ?
#
loop_
_entity_poly.entity_id
_entity_poly.type
_entity_poly.pdbx_seq_one_letter_code
_entity_poly.pdbx_strand_id
1 'polypeptide(L)'
;SRKANENLAQLIDPSVVQVDEDDEFIPEDQPEEDGYEEEGFVAAEGEATPKVKKAKTTGNSKRGRKPKHKVSLDEEIRAMTPTSKLDNKRRIIRGLKDLTSARDKIERIYGLNENKLLGLAKVKEGFETSVFDFPEKNIQTDSQFYVDSSPPCSKENIFDALFSMPLKYSIIDEGELGEMFQLRKDEIRLLISELETPLHTGQRTEFPVLPCGKRTGFVHNVGALVTGLAWLNTVEGQDQYLAVSMSQYKEDPVDPHLKMFGREEHISCIDIYSLNPLTLEFKKMQTIVHNFGESWDLKWHEGAKGGHYLGVLGCVCQDGSVKFFGVEKNQEYQIRMFDEALISISIPQASISCFDFITPHAIVCGFQNGYVAEFDLITKLPCYYHKVHDSYIISVVTAYSNFEDVTVGTLSVDGYLSVFNPKDIRTTKCVVGRARGGNNTPIVYSPQLYSFVHSDGVNSIKAFPPRAIFATHQICLHENTVTSMAVSKLHPLLLSGSADGTLIINNLARRFLTGIKNNTTTYRYLKLWKWDYSLAKNLYRLDPNYEVYKFSVNEVSKAQVDPHGINISCVKWNETPQSGKFYAFVNNAGLLVVEKLGAAG
;
A
#
# COMPACT_ATOMS: atom_id res chain seq x y z
N SER A 1 -40.94 32.57 -0.61
CA SER A 1 -40.31 31.28 -0.15
C SER A 1 -41.22 30.46 0.80
N ARG A 2 -42.29 31.01 1.34
CA ARG A 2 -43.27 30.27 2.16
C ARG A 2 -44.32 29.50 1.35
N LYS A 3 -44.61 29.91 0.11
CA LYS A 3 -45.57 29.24 -0.79
C LYS A 3 -45.02 28.01 -1.50
N ALA A 4 -43.71 27.77 -1.49
CA ALA A 4 -43.09 26.57 -2.08
C ALA A 4 -43.14 25.35 -1.15
N ASN A 5 -43.22 25.55 0.17
CA ASN A 5 -43.30 24.46 1.14
C ASN A 5 -44.72 23.94 1.40
N GLU A 6 -45.74 24.73 1.07
CA GLU A 6 -47.14 24.28 1.23
C GLU A 6 -47.60 23.37 0.08
N ASN A 7 -46.96 23.45 -1.09
CA ASN A 7 -47.28 22.58 -2.23
C ASN A 7 -46.60 21.20 -2.19
N LEU A 8 -45.58 21.01 -1.34
CA LEU A 8 -44.97 19.69 -1.16
C LEU A 8 -45.69 18.81 -0.13
N ALA A 9 -46.42 19.43 0.79
CA ALA A 9 -47.17 18.71 1.83
C ALA A 9 -48.52 18.14 1.33
N GLN A 10 -48.99 18.50 0.13
CA GLN A 10 -50.23 17.99 -0.46
C GLN A 10 -50.06 16.84 -1.44
N LEU A 11 -48.81 16.40 -1.71
CA LEU A 11 -48.50 15.32 -2.65
C LEU A 11 -48.09 13.99 -2.00
N ILE A 12 -48.13 13.89 -0.68
CA ILE A 12 -47.89 12.64 0.02
C ILE A 12 -49.19 12.20 0.65
N ASP A 13 -49.85 11.23 0.01
CA ASP A 13 -51.00 10.51 0.55
C ASP A 13 -50.53 9.64 1.74
N PRO A 14 -51.03 9.87 2.98
CA PRO A 14 -50.60 9.13 4.14
C PRO A 14 -51.06 7.67 4.17
N SER A 15 -51.83 7.23 3.20
CA SER A 15 -52.39 5.86 3.15
C SER A 15 -51.50 4.85 2.42
N VAL A 16 -50.34 5.25 1.90
CA VAL A 16 -49.42 4.37 1.11
C VAL A 16 -48.15 4.00 1.85
N VAL A 17 -47.95 4.43 3.10
CA VAL A 17 -46.84 3.99 3.93
C VAL A 17 -47.35 3.03 5.00
N GLN A 18 -47.73 1.83 4.62
CA GLN A 18 -47.61 0.69 5.51
C GLN A 18 -46.15 0.24 5.42
N VAL A 19 -45.35 0.61 6.42
CA VAL A 19 -44.05 0.01 6.70
C VAL A 19 -44.37 -1.28 7.45
N ASP A 20 -44.25 -2.40 6.78
CA ASP A 20 -44.20 -3.70 7.46
C ASP A 20 -42.93 -3.72 8.36
N GLU A 21 -43.13 -3.65 9.65
CA GLU A 21 -42.12 -3.69 10.72
C GLU A 21 -41.60 -5.12 10.98
N ASP A 22 -41.60 -6.03 10.02
CA ASP A 22 -41.21 -7.42 10.24
C ASP A 22 -40.30 -7.99 9.15
N ASP A 23 -39.23 -7.27 8.77
CA ASP A 23 -38.11 -7.87 8.06
C ASP A 23 -36.79 -7.59 8.81
N GLU A 24 -36.64 -8.22 9.97
CA GLU A 24 -35.32 -8.51 10.53
C GLU A 24 -34.60 -9.45 9.56
N PHE A 25 -33.69 -8.89 8.75
CA PHE A 25 -32.72 -9.64 7.97
C PHE A 25 -31.77 -10.35 8.94
N ILE A 26 -32.07 -11.59 9.26
CA ILE A 26 -31.15 -12.51 9.93
C ILE A 26 -30.23 -13.07 8.83
N PRO A 27 -28.91 -12.79 8.85
CA PRO A 27 -27.98 -13.50 7.98
C PRO A 27 -27.89 -14.94 8.46
N GLU A 28 -28.48 -15.86 7.74
CA GLU A 28 -28.16 -17.28 7.84
C GLU A 28 -26.71 -17.48 7.43
N ASP A 29 -25.90 -18.04 8.31
CA ASP A 29 -24.54 -18.56 8.25
C ASP A 29 -23.57 -17.88 9.23
N GLN A 30 -23.90 -17.98 10.52
CA GLN A 30 -22.88 -18.12 11.54
C GLN A 30 -22.66 -19.61 11.77
N PRO A 31 -21.41 -20.12 11.68
CA PRO A 31 -21.12 -21.47 12.14
C PRO A 31 -21.37 -21.52 13.65
N GLU A 32 -22.10 -22.53 14.08
CA GLU A 32 -22.38 -22.84 15.48
C GLU A 32 -21.10 -22.76 16.30
N GLU A 33 -21.10 -21.90 17.32
CA GLU A 33 -20.13 -21.93 18.40
C GLU A 33 -20.35 -23.22 19.20
N ASP A 34 -19.50 -24.21 18.94
CA ASP A 34 -19.36 -25.33 19.86
C ASP A 34 -18.87 -24.79 21.22
N GLY A 35 -19.77 -24.79 22.20
CA GLY A 35 -19.50 -24.38 23.53
C GLY A 35 -18.41 -25.24 24.17
N TYR A 36 -17.29 -24.62 24.49
CA TYR A 36 -16.30 -25.21 25.39
C TYR A 36 -16.68 -24.83 26.82
N GLU A 37 -17.11 -25.82 27.59
CA GLU A 37 -17.21 -25.74 29.03
C GLU A 37 -15.84 -25.38 29.61
N GLU A 38 -15.79 -24.28 30.37
CA GLU A 38 -14.67 -23.93 31.24
C GLU A 38 -14.62 -24.93 32.41
N GLU A 39 -13.74 -25.91 32.34
CA GLU A 39 -13.34 -26.63 33.55
C GLU A 39 -12.36 -25.79 34.37
N GLY A 40 -12.88 -25.25 35.45
CA GLY A 40 -12.13 -24.52 36.47
C GLY A 40 -11.06 -25.40 37.12
N PHE A 41 -9.82 -24.91 37.09
CA PHE A 41 -8.71 -25.46 37.88
C PHE A 41 -8.90 -25.08 39.35
N VAL A 42 -9.28 -26.06 40.19
CA VAL A 42 -9.12 -25.99 41.64
C VAL A 42 -7.96 -26.90 42.04
N ALA A 43 -6.95 -26.31 42.62
CA ALA A 43 -5.83 -27.05 43.24
C ALA A 43 -6.29 -27.68 44.53
N ALA A 44 -6.09 -28.97 44.70
CA ALA A 44 -6.06 -29.63 46.01
C ALA A 44 -5.06 -30.79 46.00
N GLU A 45 -4.23 -30.74 47.01
CA GLU A 45 -3.23 -31.74 47.39
C GLU A 45 -3.85 -33.07 47.88
N GLY A 46 -3.13 -34.18 47.71
CA GLY A 46 -3.12 -35.23 48.73
C GLY A 46 -3.56 -36.63 48.31
N GLU A 47 -2.60 -37.55 48.31
CA GLU A 47 -2.60 -38.95 48.78
C GLU A 47 -3.24 -40.11 47.99
N ALA A 48 -2.30 -40.97 47.58
CA ALA A 48 -2.26 -42.46 47.70
C ALA A 48 -3.43 -43.37 47.28
N THR A 49 -3.12 -44.13 46.22
CA THR A 49 -3.39 -45.58 45.89
C THR A 49 -4.57 -46.34 46.59
N PRO A 50 -5.12 -47.46 46.02
CA PRO A 50 -4.52 -48.46 45.16
C PRO A 50 -5.41 -49.14 44.08
N LYS A 51 -4.73 -49.93 43.27
CA LYS A 51 -5.10 -50.96 42.29
C LYS A 51 -6.46 -51.65 42.41
N VAL A 52 -7.16 -51.81 41.29
CA VAL A 52 -7.93 -53.01 40.97
C VAL A 52 -7.82 -53.35 39.47
N LYS A 53 -7.53 -54.63 39.21
CA LYS A 53 -7.49 -55.31 37.93
C LYS A 53 -8.89 -55.70 37.43
N LYS A 54 -9.07 -55.70 36.11
CA LYS A 54 -9.83 -56.65 35.24
C LYS A 54 -10.48 -55.84 34.10
N ALA A 55 -10.63 -56.29 32.90
CA ALA A 55 -10.57 -57.59 32.21
C ALA A 55 -10.42 -57.35 30.71
N LYS A 56 -9.92 -58.35 30.02
CA LYS A 56 -9.78 -58.45 28.54
C LYS A 56 -11.13 -58.43 27.85
N THR A 57 -11.24 -57.63 26.76
CA THR A 57 -12.08 -58.01 25.63
C THR A 57 -11.33 -57.67 24.34
N THR A 58 -11.38 -58.62 23.47
CA THR A 58 -10.78 -58.81 22.17
C THR A 58 -11.25 -57.80 21.12
N GLY A 59 -10.34 -57.34 20.28
CA GLY A 59 -10.65 -57.15 18.86
C GLY A 59 -10.80 -55.71 18.39
N ASN A 60 -9.79 -55.12 17.87
CA ASN A 60 -9.65 -54.60 16.53
C ASN A 60 -8.37 -53.76 16.42
N SER A 61 -7.44 -54.22 15.64
CA SER A 61 -6.22 -53.53 15.29
C SER A 61 -6.53 -52.19 14.62
N LYS A 62 -6.51 -51.12 15.41
CA LYS A 62 -6.37 -49.78 14.84
C LYS A 62 -4.95 -49.69 14.26
N ARG A 63 -4.87 -49.78 12.93
CA ARG A 63 -3.64 -49.44 12.20
C ARG A 63 -3.11 -48.12 12.72
N GLY A 64 -1.99 -48.17 13.41
CA GLY A 64 -1.27 -47.00 13.89
C GLY A 64 -0.97 -46.09 12.69
N ARG A 65 -1.37 -44.85 12.81
CA ARG A 65 -1.04 -43.80 11.84
C ARG A 65 0.48 -43.62 11.88
N LYS A 66 1.18 -43.99 10.82
CA LYS A 66 2.62 -43.72 10.67
C LYS A 66 2.84 -42.22 10.88
N PRO A 67 3.91 -41.81 11.60
CA PRO A 67 4.23 -40.39 11.75
C PRO A 67 4.40 -39.79 10.37
N LYS A 68 3.73 -38.67 10.12
CA LYS A 68 3.88 -37.92 8.87
C LYS A 68 5.33 -37.43 8.77
N HIS A 69 6.06 -37.93 7.82
CA HIS A 69 7.36 -37.36 7.46
C HIS A 69 7.16 -35.89 7.08
N LYS A 70 7.85 -34.98 7.74
CA LYS A 70 7.93 -33.58 7.28
C LYS A 70 8.84 -33.58 6.06
N VAL A 71 8.25 -33.39 4.91
CA VAL A 71 8.98 -33.22 3.65
C VAL A 71 9.67 -31.87 3.69
N SER A 72 10.94 -31.79 3.29
CA SER A 72 11.67 -30.54 3.19
C SER A 72 11.10 -29.66 2.08
N LEU A 73 11.31 -28.33 2.16
CA LEU A 73 10.84 -27.38 1.15
C LEU A 73 11.33 -27.74 -0.25
N ASP A 74 12.59 -28.24 -0.36
CA ASP A 74 13.17 -28.66 -1.63
C ASP A 74 12.49 -29.90 -2.21
N GLU A 75 12.04 -30.82 -1.38
CA GLU A 75 11.26 -31.98 -1.79
C GLU A 75 9.85 -31.56 -2.21
N GLU A 76 9.26 -30.58 -1.50
CA GLU A 76 7.98 -29.98 -1.86
C GLU A 76 8.06 -29.27 -3.22
N ILE A 77 9.10 -28.48 -3.45
CA ILE A 77 9.33 -27.79 -4.73
C ILE A 77 9.57 -28.80 -5.86
N ARG A 78 10.36 -29.84 -5.64
CA ARG A 78 10.57 -30.92 -6.61
C ARG A 78 9.28 -31.69 -6.93
N ALA A 79 8.44 -31.91 -5.92
CA ALA A 79 7.13 -32.54 -6.10
C ALA A 79 6.15 -31.66 -6.89
N MET A 80 6.36 -30.33 -6.87
CA MET A 80 5.56 -29.35 -7.62
C MET A 80 6.06 -29.15 -9.06
N THR A 81 7.31 -29.56 -9.38
CA THR A 81 7.85 -29.46 -10.75
C THR A 81 7.17 -30.48 -11.68
N PRO A 82 6.76 -30.10 -12.88
CA PRO A 82 6.15 -31.05 -13.80
C PRO A 82 7.19 -32.03 -14.30
N THR A 83 7.08 -33.25 -13.84
CA THR A 83 7.69 -34.34 -14.54
C THR A 83 6.71 -34.77 -15.64
N SER A 84 7.19 -34.86 -16.84
CA SER A 84 6.53 -34.96 -18.13
C SER A 84 5.38 -35.98 -18.32
N LYS A 85 4.73 -36.49 -17.24
CA LYS A 85 3.58 -37.42 -17.32
C LYS A 85 2.46 -36.99 -16.38
N LEU A 86 1.32 -36.68 -16.97
CA LEU A 86 0.08 -36.23 -16.28
C LEU A 86 -0.37 -37.17 -15.14
N ASP A 87 -0.09 -38.49 -15.26
CA ASP A 87 -0.48 -39.46 -14.25
C ASP A 87 0.35 -39.41 -12.96
N ASN A 88 1.59 -38.95 -13.02
CA ASN A 88 2.40 -38.78 -11.84
C ASN A 88 1.97 -37.54 -11.01
N LYS A 89 1.44 -36.50 -11.68
CA LYS A 89 0.91 -35.32 -10.98
C LYS A 89 -0.21 -35.64 -9.99
N ARG A 90 -1.16 -36.49 -10.40
CA ARG A 90 -2.30 -36.89 -9.54
C ARG A 90 -1.89 -37.73 -8.33
N ARG A 91 -0.83 -38.52 -8.44
CA ARG A 91 -0.33 -39.35 -7.32
C ARG A 91 0.44 -38.52 -6.30
N ILE A 92 1.26 -37.59 -6.75
CA ILE A 92 2.02 -36.66 -5.89
C ILE A 92 1.06 -35.75 -5.11
N ILE A 93 0.03 -35.22 -5.77
CA ILE A 93 -0.99 -34.38 -5.17
C ILE A 93 -1.78 -35.10 -4.06
N ARG A 94 -2.06 -36.39 -4.21
CA ARG A 94 -2.78 -37.17 -3.19
C ARG A 94 -1.96 -37.46 -1.94
N GLY A 95 -0.64 -37.46 -2.03
CA GLY A 95 0.26 -37.68 -0.89
C GLY A 95 0.52 -36.45 -0.03
N LEU A 96 0.30 -35.25 -0.55
CA LEU A 96 0.68 -33.95 0.02
C LEU A 96 -0.55 -33.10 0.36
N LYS A 97 -1.40 -33.57 1.28
CA LYS A 97 -2.65 -32.87 1.64
C LYS A 97 -2.49 -31.42 2.04
N ASP A 98 -1.37 -31.06 2.64
CA ASP A 98 -1.15 -29.69 3.12
C ASP A 98 -0.68 -28.75 1.98
N LEU A 99 -0.08 -29.31 0.93
CA LEU A 99 0.32 -28.58 -0.29
C LEU A 99 -0.81 -28.47 -1.31
N THR A 100 -1.71 -29.46 -1.37
CA THR A 100 -2.88 -29.42 -2.27
C THR A 100 -3.72 -28.17 -2.01
N SER A 101 -3.92 -27.77 -0.75
CA SER A 101 -4.70 -26.57 -0.44
C SER A 101 -4.00 -25.26 -0.86
N ALA A 102 -2.67 -25.19 -0.74
CA ALA A 102 -1.90 -24.04 -1.20
C ALA A 102 -1.85 -23.99 -2.73
N ARG A 103 -1.64 -25.15 -3.37
CA ARG A 103 -1.66 -25.27 -4.82
C ARG A 103 -3.03 -24.92 -5.40
N ASP A 104 -4.12 -25.46 -4.85
CA ASP A 104 -5.48 -25.14 -5.28
C ASP A 104 -5.78 -23.64 -5.19
N LYS A 105 -5.27 -22.97 -4.14
CA LYS A 105 -5.38 -21.52 -3.99
C LYS A 105 -4.63 -20.77 -5.10
N ILE A 106 -3.40 -21.19 -5.38
CA ILE A 106 -2.56 -20.57 -6.41
C ILE A 106 -3.11 -20.84 -7.80
N GLU A 107 -3.59 -22.05 -8.06
CA GLU A 107 -4.26 -22.38 -9.31
C GLU A 107 -5.53 -21.55 -9.54
N ARG A 108 -6.29 -21.24 -8.50
CA ARG A 108 -7.43 -20.31 -8.59
C ARG A 108 -7.00 -18.88 -8.91
N ILE A 109 -5.87 -18.46 -8.38
CA ILE A 109 -5.36 -17.09 -8.55
C ILE A 109 -4.67 -16.92 -9.90
N TYR A 110 -3.78 -17.84 -10.25
CA TYR A 110 -2.85 -17.70 -11.38
C TYR A 110 -3.08 -18.69 -12.52
N GLY A 111 -4.04 -19.60 -12.39
CA GLY A 111 -4.15 -20.76 -13.26
C GLY A 111 -3.01 -21.76 -13.02
N LEU A 112 -2.71 -22.62 -13.99
CA LEU A 112 -1.67 -23.66 -13.93
C LEU A 112 -0.26 -23.11 -14.22
N ASN A 113 0.11 -21.94 -13.70
CA ASN A 113 1.43 -21.35 -13.93
C ASN A 113 2.44 -21.89 -12.89
N GLU A 114 3.17 -22.94 -13.26
CA GLU A 114 4.13 -23.60 -12.39
C GLU A 114 5.37 -22.75 -12.09
N ASN A 115 5.82 -21.92 -13.03
CA ASN A 115 6.98 -21.05 -12.83
C ASN A 115 6.70 -20.01 -11.75
N LYS A 116 5.50 -19.44 -11.76
CA LYS A 116 5.06 -18.48 -10.75
C LYS A 116 4.93 -19.14 -9.37
N LEU A 117 4.40 -20.37 -9.33
CA LEU A 117 4.32 -21.17 -8.12
C LEU A 117 5.71 -21.42 -7.50
N LEU A 118 6.68 -21.83 -8.32
CA LEU A 118 8.05 -22.08 -7.88
C LEU A 118 8.74 -20.79 -7.39
N GLY A 119 8.54 -19.69 -8.11
CA GLY A 119 9.04 -18.39 -7.70
C GLY A 119 8.49 -17.95 -6.35
N LEU A 120 7.18 -18.02 -6.15
CA LEU A 120 6.54 -17.69 -4.88
C LEU A 120 6.95 -18.62 -3.74
N ALA A 121 7.16 -19.92 -4.02
CA ALA A 121 7.64 -20.86 -3.01
C ALA A 121 9.05 -20.51 -2.53
N LYS A 122 9.92 -19.98 -3.39
CA LYS A 122 11.27 -19.52 -3.01
C LYS A 122 11.24 -18.27 -2.11
N VAL A 123 10.31 -17.34 -2.34
CA VAL A 123 10.21 -16.08 -1.58
C VAL A 123 9.30 -16.17 -0.36
N LYS A 124 8.63 -17.32 -0.16
CA LYS A 124 7.78 -17.58 1.01
C LYS A 124 8.57 -17.62 2.31
N GLU A 125 9.75 -18.20 2.29
CA GLU A 125 10.62 -18.37 3.46
C GLU A 125 11.50 -17.13 3.66
N GLY A 126 11.82 -16.85 4.90
CA GLY A 126 12.62 -15.70 5.30
C GLY A 126 11.79 -14.49 5.71
N PHE A 127 12.42 -13.51 6.29
CA PHE A 127 11.88 -12.22 6.71
C PHE A 127 11.01 -12.17 7.98
N GLU A 128 10.59 -13.30 8.55
CA GLU A 128 9.74 -13.30 9.75
C GLU A 128 10.53 -13.41 11.05
N THR A 129 11.82 -13.69 10.96
CA THR A 129 12.68 -13.88 12.12
C THR A 129 13.68 -12.74 12.29
N SER A 130 14.09 -12.09 11.20
CA SER A 130 15.05 -11.00 11.26
C SER A 130 15.02 -10.15 9.98
N VAL A 131 15.16 -8.83 10.12
CA VAL A 131 15.37 -7.90 8.99
C VAL A 131 16.66 -8.21 8.24
N PHE A 132 17.64 -8.79 8.94
CA PHE A 132 18.96 -9.11 8.39
C PHE A 132 18.96 -10.36 7.52
N ASP A 133 17.96 -11.22 7.69
CA ASP A 133 17.76 -12.43 6.88
C ASP A 133 17.01 -12.15 5.57
N PHE A 134 17.00 -10.89 5.13
CA PHE A 134 16.41 -10.54 3.85
C PHE A 134 17.15 -11.30 2.74
N PRO A 135 16.52 -12.29 2.11
CA PRO A 135 17.23 -13.15 1.19
C PRO A 135 17.56 -12.36 -0.07
N GLU A 136 18.82 -11.92 -0.20
CA GLU A 136 19.31 -11.19 -1.37
C GLU A 136 18.96 -11.88 -2.69
N LYS A 137 19.00 -13.22 -2.68
CA LYS A 137 18.64 -14.05 -3.83
C LYS A 137 17.17 -13.95 -4.27
N ASN A 138 16.28 -13.47 -3.39
CA ASN A 138 14.85 -13.43 -3.67
C ASN A 138 14.37 -12.05 -4.15
N ILE A 139 15.21 -11.02 -4.00
CA ILE A 139 14.97 -9.68 -4.56
C ILE A 139 15.71 -9.50 -5.88
N GLN A 140 16.71 -10.32 -6.14
CA GLN A 140 17.22 -10.43 -7.51
C GLN A 140 16.03 -10.88 -8.34
N THR A 141 15.43 -9.91 -8.94
CA THR A 141 14.41 -9.98 -9.92
C THR A 141 14.63 -11.21 -10.78
N ASP A 142 13.88 -12.25 -10.47
CA ASP A 142 13.47 -13.10 -11.55
C ASP A 142 12.75 -12.13 -12.50
N SER A 143 13.40 -11.78 -13.60
CA SER A 143 12.87 -10.89 -14.63
C SER A 143 11.46 -11.30 -15.09
N GLN A 144 11.08 -12.54 -14.84
CA GLN A 144 9.75 -13.10 -15.03
C GLN A 144 8.67 -12.45 -14.14
N PHE A 145 8.97 -12.08 -12.91
CA PHE A 145 7.99 -11.38 -12.07
C PHE A 145 7.75 -9.95 -12.53
N TYR A 146 8.82 -9.27 -12.94
CA TYR A 146 8.74 -7.88 -13.37
C TYR A 146 8.01 -7.71 -14.69
N VAL A 147 8.27 -8.60 -15.66
CA VAL A 147 7.63 -8.56 -16.98
C VAL A 147 6.13 -8.80 -16.89
N ASP A 148 5.69 -9.64 -15.94
CA ASP A 148 4.27 -9.96 -15.74
C ASP A 148 3.49 -8.88 -14.98
N SER A 149 4.14 -7.82 -14.52
CA SER A 149 3.53 -6.84 -13.61
C SER A 149 3.20 -5.49 -14.23
N SER A 150 3.70 -5.22 -15.43
CA SER A 150 3.48 -3.94 -16.13
C SER A 150 2.97 -4.19 -17.54
N PRO A 151 2.05 -3.35 -18.04
CA PRO A 151 1.61 -3.44 -19.41
C PRO A 151 2.81 -3.28 -20.36
N PRO A 152 2.85 -4.03 -21.47
CA PRO A 152 3.93 -3.91 -22.43
C PRO A 152 4.01 -2.47 -22.94
N CYS A 153 5.17 -1.86 -22.79
CA CYS A 153 5.43 -0.58 -23.42
C CYS A 153 5.39 -0.81 -24.92
N SER A 154 4.43 -0.21 -25.62
CA SER A 154 4.40 -0.28 -27.09
C SER A 154 5.71 0.33 -27.61
N LYS A 155 6.32 -0.30 -28.61
CA LYS A 155 7.59 0.17 -29.20
C LYS A 155 7.48 1.52 -29.89
N GLU A 156 6.28 2.05 -30.06
CA GLU A 156 6.06 3.38 -30.59
C GLU A 156 6.33 4.38 -29.47
N ASN A 157 7.33 5.22 -29.68
CA ASN A 157 7.74 6.31 -28.79
C ASN A 157 6.64 7.39 -28.77
N ILE A 158 5.53 7.07 -28.16
CA ILE A 158 4.43 8.01 -27.89
C ILE A 158 4.94 9.19 -27.08
N PHE A 159 5.97 8.95 -26.27
CA PHE A 159 6.67 10.00 -25.54
C PHE A 159 7.30 11.06 -26.42
N ASP A 160 7.89 10.70 -27.55
CA ASP A 160 8.49 11.69 -28.43
C ASP A 160 7.43 12.65 -28.98
N ALA A 161 6.22 12.19 -29.22
CA ALA A 161 5.11 13.03 -29.65
C ALA A 161 4.50 13.87 -28.50
N LEU A 162 4.36 13.30 -27.32
CA LEU A 162 3.79 13.99 -26.14
C LEU A 162 4.79 14.93 -25.48
N PHE A 163 6.07 14.58 -25.48
CA PHE A 163 7.11 15.28 -24.74
C PHE A 163 8.13 16.02 -25.64
N SER A 164 7.86 16.13 -26.93
CA SER A 164 8.60 17.02 -27.83
C SER A 164 8.25 18.50 -27.63
N MET A 165 7.18 18.81 -26.89
CA MET A 165 6.82 20.18 -26.60
C MET A 165 7.81 20.78 -25.58
N PRO A 166 8.28 22.03 -25.81
CA PRO A 166 9.12 22.70 -24.84
C PRO A 166 8.33 22.93 -23.54
N LEU A 167 9.00 22.67 -22.41
CA LEU A 167 8.42 22.99 -21.10
C LEU A 167 8.28 24.50 -20.94
N LYS A 168 7.13 24.93 -20.43
CA LYS A 168 6.87 26.33 -20.09
C LYS A 168 7.03 26.52 -18.59
N TYR A 169 8.16 27.06 -18.19
CA TYR A 169 8.45 27.40 -16.80
C TYR A 169 9.33 28.65 -16.71
N SER A 170 9.29 29.30 -15.59
CA SER A 170 10.27 30.33 -15.17
C SER A 170 11.18 29.75 -14.09
N ILE A 171 12.44 30.18 -14.08
CA ILE A 171 13.37 29.87 -12.99
C ILE A 171 13.22 30.97 -11.95
N ILE A 172 12.98 30.60 -10.70
CA ILE A 172 12.86 31.50 -9.57
C ILE A 172 13.96 31.20 -8.54
N ASP A 173 14.26 32.17 -7.68
CA ASP A 173 15.24 31.97 -6.62
C ASP A 173 14.62 31.50 -5.30
N GLU A 174 15.47 31.12 -4.33
CA GLU A 174 15.00 30.63 -3.02
C GLU A 174 14.28 31.72 -2.20
N GLY A 175 14.61 33.00 -2.41
CA GLY A 175 13.95 34.13 -1.76
C GLY A 175 12.51 34.29 -2.25
N GLU A 176 12.33 34.29 -3.57
CA GLU A 176 11.00 34.33 -4.20
C GLU A 176 10.14 33.13 -3.79
N LEU A 177 10.74 31.92 -3.75
CA LEU A 177 10.03 30.74 -3.26
C LEU A 177 9.61 30.92 -1.80
N GLY A 178 10.48 31.43 -0.92
CA GLY A 178 10.21 31.61 0.50
C GLY A 178 9.10 32.63 0.80
N GLU A 179 8.87 33.59 -0.11
CA GLU A 179 7.72 34.51 -0.02
C GLU A 179 6.40 33.83 -0.40
N MET A 180 6.43 32.90 -1.36
CA MET A 180 5.25 32.24 -1.90
C MET A 180 4.87 30.96 -1.14
N PHE A 181 5.87 30.21 -0.65
CA PHE A 181 5.70 28.93 0.01
C PHE A 181 6.47 28.87 1.32
N GLN A 182 5.73 28.76 2.43
CA GLN A 182 6.32 28.78 3.77
C GLN A 182 6.66 27.39 4.26
N LEU A 183 7.93 27.15 4.51
CA LEU A 183 8.42 25.97 5.22
C LEU A 183 8.49 26.24 6.74
N ARG A 184 8.52 25.16 7.53
CA ARG A 184 8.73 25.26 8.98
C ARG A 184 10.10 25.90 9.25
N LYS A 185 10.11 26.91 10.12
CA LYS A 185 11.33 27.62 10.54
C LYS A 185 11.99 27.01 11.76
N ASP A 186 11.18 26.36 12.61
CA ASP A 186 11.65 25.77 13.85
C ASP A 186 12.41 24.47 13.60
N GLU A 187 13.44 24.26 14.41
CA GLU A 187 14.15 22.97 14.42
C GLU A 187 13.30 21.88 15.05
N ILE A 188 13.42 20.67 14.52
CA ILE A 188 12.85 19.47 15.11
C ILE A 188 13.94 18.75 15.89
N ARG A 189 13.71 18.49 17.18
CA ARG A 189 14.59 17.65 17.98
C ARG A 189 14.21 16.19 17.74
N LEU A 190 15.18 15.41 17.28
CA LEU A 190 15.01 14.00 16.92
C LEU A 190 15.92 13.13 17.78
N LEU A 191 15.34 12.10 18.39
CA LEU A 191 16.06 11.04 19.11
C LEU A 191 15.95 9.72 18.32
N ILE A 192 17.09 9.17 17.90
CA ILE A 192 17.17 7.83 17.31
C ILE A 192 17.98 6.96 18.26
N SER A 193 17.32 5.99 18.91
CA SER A 193 17.93 5.20 19.99
C SER A 193 18.44 6.11 21.13
N GLU A 194 19.74 6.38 21.21
CA GLU A 194 20.38 7.24 22.22
C GLU A 194 20.91 8.56 21.65
N LEU A 195 20.90 8.71 20.33
CA LEU A 195 21.43 9.90 19.66
C LEU A 195 20.33 10.95 19.50
N GLU A 196 20.46 12.05 20.22
CA GLU A 196 19.62 13.23 20.04
C GLU A 196 20.29 14.21 19.07
N THR A 197 19.54 14.61 18.03
CA THR A 197 20.03 15.51 16.98
C THR A 197 18.99 16.57 16.68
N PRO A 198 19.34 17.88 16.71
CA PRO A 198 18.47 18.90 16.15
C PRO A 198 18.52 18.84 14.63
N LEU A 199 17.37 18.92 13.98
CA LEU A 199 17.22 18.90 12.53
C LEU A 199 16.48 20.14 12.05
N HIS A 200 17.19 21.01 11.35
CA HIS A 200 16.57 22.11 10.62
C HIS A 200 15.95 21.60 9.32
N THR A 201 15.05 22.37 8.76
CA THR A 201 14.45 22.10 7.44
C THR A 201 15.55 21.90 6.38
N GLY A 202 15.43 20.84 5.57
CA GLY A 202 16.41 20.48 4.56
C GLY A 202 17.61 19.67 5.08
N GLN A 203 17.76 19.50 6.39
CA GLN A 203 18.85 18.70 6.97
C GLN A 203 18.49 17.23 7.11
N ARG A 204 19.52 16.39 7.15
CA ARG A 204 19.39 14.95 7.37
C ARG A 204 20.33 14.47 8.47
N THR A 205 19.97 13.35 9.10
CA THR A 205 20.83 12.62 10.02
C THR A 205 20.83 11.15 9.65
N GLU A 206 22.01 10.51 9.62
CA GLU A 206 22.15 9.08 9.37
C GLU A 206 21.78 8.28 10.61
N PHE A 207 21.39 7.02 10.40
CA PHE A 207 21.11 6.15 11.53
C PHE A 207 22.38 5.87 12.34
N PRO A 208 22.33 6.00 13.68
CA PRO A 208 23.41 5.55 14.53
C PRO A 208 23.51 4.03 14.51
N VAL A 209 24.57 3.49 15.11
CA VAL A 209 24.64 2.06 15.38
C VAL A 209 23.55 1.70 16.38
N LEU A 210 22.63 0.83 15.96
CA LEU A 210 21.48 0.45 16.77
C LEU A 210 21.77 -0.82 17.56
N PRO A 211 21.12 -1.04 18.73
CA PRO A 211 21.29 -2.25 19.51
C PRO A 211 20.95 -3.54 18.75
N CYS A 212 20.05 -3.46 17.78
CA CYS A 212 19.62 -4.57 16.93
C CYS A 212 20.55 -4.84 15.73
N GLY A 213 21.61 -4.06 15.56
CA GLY A 213 22.56 -4.17 14.46
C GLY A 213 22.64 -2.91 13.59
N LYS A 214 23.52 -2.93 12.60
CA LYS A 214 23.72 -1.79 11.70
C LYS A 214 22.60 -1.75 10.67
N ARG A 215 21.84 -0.67 10.66
CA ARG A 215 20.86 -0.34 9.62
C ARG A 215 21.39 0.78 8.74
N THR A 216 21.00 0.76 7.49
CA THR A 216 21.53 1.67 6.48
C THR A 216 20.42 2.60 5.99
N GLY A 217 20.50 3.87 6.38
CA GLY A 217 19.50 4.88 6.04
C GLY A 217 19.69 6.17 6.81
N PHE A 218 18.73 7.06 6.66
CA PHE A 218 18.75 8.39 7.29
C PHE A 218 17.32 8.92 7.50
N VAL A 219 17.22 9.93 8.34
CA VAL A 219 16.02 10.78 8.50
C VAL A 219 16.31 12.15 7.92
N HIS A 220 15.41 12.66 7.11
CA HIS A 220 15.47 13.99 6.48
C HIS A 220 14.27 14.83 6.91
N ASN A 221 14.50 16.06 7.32
CA ASN A 221 13.43 17.00 7.66
C ASN A 221 13.02 17.80 6.41
N VAL A 222 11.85 17.47 5.86
CA VAL A 222 11.30 18.15 4.68
C VAL A 222 10.83 19.58 5.04
N GLY A 223 10.40 19.81 6.27
CA GLY A 223 9.94 21.12 6.75
C GLY A 223 8.50 21.46 6.35
N ALA A 224 7.77 20.52 5.76
CA ALA A 224 6.38 20.67 5.35
C ALA A 224 5.61 19.38 5.55
N LEU A 225 4.27 19.43 5.51
CA LEU A 225 3.46 18.22 5.41
C LEU A 225 3.67 17.58 4.05
N VAL A 226 4.05 16.31 4.03
CA VAL A 226 4.21 15.57 2.78
C VAL A 226 2.88 14.92 2.41
N THR A 227 2.38 15.25 1.23
CA THR A 227 1.12 14.75 0.67
C THR A 227 1.27 13.54 -0.23
N GLY A 228 2.48 13.31 -0.76
CA GLY A 228 2.77 12.16 -1.62
C GLY A 228 4.26 11.89 -1.80
N LEU A 229 4.57 10.63 -2.06
CA LEU A 229 5.91 10.14 -2.39
C LEU A 229 5.85 9.30 -3.67
N ALA A 230 6.84 9.42 -4.55
CA ALA A 230 6.97 8.55 -5.71
C ALA A 230 8.43 8.34 -6.11
N TRP A 231 8.87 7.07 -6.16
CA TRP A 231 10.18 6.73 -6.71
C TRP A 231 10.13 6.62 -8.22
N LEU A 232 11.12 7.22 -8.89
CA LEU A 232 11.32 7.00 -10.32
C LEU A 232 12.01 5.65 -10.54
N ASN A 233 11.43 4.83 -11.38
CA ASN A 233 12.08 3.60 -11.82
C ASN A 233 13.21 3.93 -12.81
N THR A 234 14.46 3.80 -12.38
CA THR A 234 15.64 4.14 -13.18
C THR A 234 16.31 2.89 -13.78
N VAL A 235 17.31 3.12 -14.64
CA VAL A 235 18.18 2.05 -15.13
C VAL A 235 19.17 1.67 -14.01
N GLU A 236 19.58 0.41 -14.01
CA GLU A 236 20.57 -0.13 -13.06
C GLU A 236 21.86 0.70 -13.00
N GLY A 237 22.40 0.87 -11.80
CA GLY A 237 23.67 1.57 -11.56
C GLY A 237 23.61 3.09 -11.61
N GLN A 238 22.43 3.68 -11.79
CA GLN A 238 22.20 5.13 -11.73
C GLN A 238 21.68 5.58 -10.36
N ASP A 239 21.79 6.88 -10.11
CA ASP A 239 21.13 7.50 -8.97
C ASP A 239 19.63 7.24 -9.00
N GLN A 240 19.05 7.09 -7.82
CA GLN A 240 17.62 6.89 -7.64
C GLN A 240 16.96 8.24 -7.37
N TYR A 241 15.75 8.45 -7.87
CA TYR A 241 15.07 9.73 -7.71
C TYR A 241 13.75 9.55 -6.97
N LEU A 242 13.54 10.42 -5.97
CA LEU A 242 12.34 10.45 -5.15
C LEU A 242 11.64 11.81 -5.32
N ALA A 243 10.40 11.78 -5.77
CA ALA A 243 9.52 12.95 -5.76
C ALA A 243 8.78 13.02 -4.42
N VAL A 244 8.72 14.21 -3.85
CA VAL A 244 8.07 14.52 -2.57
C VAL A 244 7.17 15.72 -2.77
N SER A 245 5.85 15.53 -2.78
CA SER A 245 4.90 16.66 -2.81
C SER A 245 4.65 17.18 -1.40
N MET A 246 4.52 18.49 -1.30
CA MET A 246 4.45 19.19 -0.02
C MET A 246 3.28 20.14 0.01
N SER A 247 2.59 20.14 1.16
CA SER A 247 1.63 21.18 1.52
C SER A 247 2.30 22.27 2.33
N GLN A 248 1.88 23.50 2.11
CA GLN A 248 2.37 24.66 2.81
C GLN A 248 2.11 24.54 4.31
N TYR A 249 3.16 24.76 5.12
CA TYR A 249 3.02 24.82 6.55
C TYR A 249 2.41 26.17 6.96
N LYS A 250 1.19 26.16 7.48
CA LYS A 250 0.55 27.34 8.09
C LYS A 250 0.31 27.07 9.55
N GLU A 251 0.96 27.87 10.41
CA GLU A 251 0.63 27.87 11.82
C GLU A 251 -0.72 28.55 12.03
N ASP A 252 -1.73 27.78 12.44
CA ASP A 252 -2.92 28.34 13.05
C ASP A 252 -2.75 28.33 14.57
N PRO A 253 -2.83 29.49 15.25
CA PRO A 253 -2.73 29.53 16.70
C PRO A 253 -3.85 28.78 17.43
N VAL A 254 -4.95 28.44 16.74
CA VAL A 254 -6.09 27.75 17.34
C VAL A 254 -6.14 26.26 16.93
N ASP A 255 -5.87 25.94 15.66
CA ASP A 255 -5.77 24.58 15.16
C ASP A 255 -4.93 24.53 13.89
N PRO A 256 -3.65 24.21 14.01
CA PRO A 256 -2.75 24.18 12.85
C PRO A 256 -3.14 23.16 11.79
N HIS A 257 -3.98 22.18 12.13
CA HIS A 257 -4.36 21.10 11.20
C HIS A 257 -5.57 21.43 10.32
N LEU A 258 -6.43 22.36 10.71
CA LEU A 258 -7.66 22.68 9.96
C LEU A 258 -7.47 23.57 8.73
N LYS A 259 -6.38 24.32 8.65
CA LYS A 259 -6.11 25.24 7.53
C LYS A 259 -5.32 24.64 6.38
N MET A 260 -4.79 23.43 6.54
CA MET A 260 -3.96 22.79 5.50
C MET A 260 -4.72 22.42 4.24
N PHE A 261 -6.04 22.37 4.31
CA PHE A 261 -6.92 22.07 3.18
C PHE A 261 -7.92 23.22 2.94
N GLY A 262 -7.39 24.43 2.82
CA GLY A 262 -8.19 25.59 2.39
C GLY A 262 -8.87 25.31 1.05
N ARG A 263 -10.07 25.88 0.85
CA ARG A 263 -10.79 25.76 -0.44
C ARG A 263 -10.14 26.60 -1.54
N GLU A 264 -9.26 27.49 -1.19
CA GLU A 264 -8.57 28.39 -2.12
C GLU A 264 -7.36 27.68 -2.71
N GLU A 265 -7.23 27.75 -4.03
CA GLU A 265 -6.04 27.30 -4.73
C GLU A 265 -4.85 28.12 -4.26
N HIS A 266 -3.75 27.44 -3.94
CA HIS A 266 -2.53 28.05 -3.47
C HIS A 266 -1.34 27.38 -4.11
N ILE A 267 -0.18 27.99 -3.97
CA ILE A 267 1.07 27.48 -4.48
C ILE A 267 1.44 26.19 -3.75
N SER A 268 1.81 25.18 -4.52
CA SER A 268 2.29 23.90 -4.02
C SER A 268 3.65 23.57 -4.62
N CYS A 269 4.42 22.77 -3.92
CA CYS A 269 5.78 22.39 -4.30
C CYS A 269 5.94 20.88 -4.36
N ILE A 270 6.73 20.42 -5.34
CA ILE A 270 7.17 19.03 -5.45
C ILE A 270 8.69 19.03 -5.54
N ASP A 271 9.36 18.52 -4.52
CA ASP A 271 10.81 18.39 -4.51
C ASP A 271 11.22 17.06 -5.15
N ILE A 272 12.22 17.11 -6.01
CA ILE A 272 12.86 15.95 -6.62
C ILE A 272 14.24 15.78 -6.01
N TYR A 273 14.43 14.67 -5.31
CA TYR A 273 15.70 14.32 -4.68
C TYR A 273 16.40 13.23 -5.48
N SER A 274 17.73 13.29 -5.59
CA SER A 274 18.56 12.18 -6.03
C SER A 274 19.15 11.47 -4.82
N LEU A 275 19.18 10.15 -4.88
CA LEU A 275 19.81 9.26 -3.91
C LEU A 275 20.85 8.40 -4.61
N ASN A 276 22.10 8.50 -4.19
CA ASN A 276 23.12 7.55 -4.60
C ASN A 276 22.98 6.27 -3.76
N PRO A 277 22.70 5.10 -4.37
CA PRO A 277 22.42 3.86 -3.61
C PRO A 277 23.63 3.27 -2.92
N LEU A 278 24.85 3.71 -3.24
CA LEU A 278 26.10 3.23 -2.65
C LEU A 278 26.57 4.12 -1.51
N THR A 279 26.59 5.43 -1.72
CA THR A 279 27.10 6.41 -0.73
C THR A 279 26.00 6.95 0.18
N LEU A 280 24.73 6.70 -0.13
CA LEU A 280 23.56 7.29 0.52
C LEU A 280 23.52 8.83 0.44
N GLU A 281 24.25 9.41 -0.50
CA GLU A 281 24.18 10.84 -0.74
C GLU A 281 22.78 11.19 -1.25
N PHE A 282 22.10 12.08 -0.53
CA PHE A 282 20.74 12.50 -0.83
C PHE A 282 20.74 14.01 -1.07
N LYS A 283 20.43 14.41 -2.30
CA LYS A 283 20.49 15.81 -2.75
C LYS A 283 19.19 16.23 -3.40
N LYS A 284 18.78 17.45 -3.13
CA LYS A 284 17.70 18.10 -3.87
C LYS A 284 18.22 18.51 -5.26
N MET A 285 17.54 18.01 -6.31
CA MET A 285 17.91 18.25 -7.72
C MET A 285 17.07 19.34 -8.35
N GLN A 286 15.77 19.36 -8.04
CA GLN A 286 14.81 20.29 -8.61
C GLN A 286 13.64 20.47 -7.68
N THR A 287 13.09 21.68 -7.65
CA THR A 287 11.77 21.95 -7.08
C THR A 287 10.82 22.38 -8.19
N ILE A 288 9.70 21.67 -8.33
CA ILE A 288 8.57 22.04 -9.17
C ILE A 288 7.64 22.89 -8.32
N VAL A 289 7.37 24.10 -8.77
CA VAL A 289 6.42 25.03 -8.14
C VAL A 289 5.25 25.24 -9.08
N HIS A 290 4.03 25.22 -8.57
CA HIS A 290 2.83 25.47 -9.37
C HIS A 290 1.70 26.06 -8.51
N ASN A 291 0.74 26.69 -9.17
CA ASN A 291 -0.41 27.35 -8.53
C ASN A 291 -1.73 26.59 -8.69
N PHE A 292 -1.69 25.28 -8.93
CA PHE A 292 -2.88 24.44 -9.10
C PHE A 292 -3.43 23.90 -7.77
N GLY A 293 -3.01 24.48 -6.65
CA GLY A 293 -3.36 24.04 -5.30
C GLY A 293 -2.57 22.82 -4.85
N GLU A 294 -3.02 22.16 -3.77
CA GLU A 294 -2.38 20.95 -3.24
C GLU A 294 -2.24 19.85 -4.29
N SER A 295 -1.13 19.13 -4.24
CA SER A 295 -0.87 17.99 -5.12
C SER A 295 -0.70 16.70 -4.31
N TRP A 296 -1.28 15.63 -4.80
CA TRP A 296 -1.21 14.29 -4.19
C TRP A 296 -1.27 13.20 -5.26
N ASP A 297 -1.25 11.92 -4.85
CA ASP A 297 -1.27 10.73 -5.71
C ASP A 297 -0.22 10.78 -6.82
N LEU A 298 1.05 10.97 -6.40
CA LEU A 298 2.18 11.07 -7.31
C LEU A 298 2.47 9.74 -8.00
N LYS A 299 2.65 9.76 -9.32
CA LYS A 299 3.07 8.59 -10.11
C LYS A 299 3.97 9.00 -11.26
N TRP A 300 5.12 8.34 -11.35
CA TRP A 300 5.98 8.49 -12.52
C TRP A 300 5.46 7.68 -13.69
N HIS A 301 5.58 8.24 -14.87
CA HIS A 301 5.27 7.51 -16.09
C HIS A 301 6.40 6.54 -16.43
N GLU A 302 6.10 5.26 -16.61
CA GLU A 302 7.11 4.21 -16.80
C GLU A 302 7.87 4.26 -18.13
N GLY A 303 7.30 4.85 -19.17
CA GLY A 303 7.89 4.89 -20.51
C GLY A 303 8.77 6.11 -20.81
N ALA A 304 8.78 7.13 -19.94
CA ALA A 304 9.49 8.39 -20.18
C ALA A 304 10.98 8.28 -19.86
N LYS A 305 11.70 7.40 -20.54
CA LYS A 305 13.14 7.24 -20.36
C LYS A 305 13.88 7.64 -21.64
N GLY A 306 14.60 8.74 -21.60
CA GLY A 306 15.46 9.14 -22.71
C GLY A 306 15.46 10.65 -23.01
N GLY A 307 16.47 11.11 -23.77
CA GLY A 307 16.61 12.50 -24.15
C GLY A 307 16.99 13.43 -22.99
N HIS A 308 16.40 14.63 -22.97
CA HIS A 308 16.65 15.65 -21.95
C HIS A 308 15.89 15.39 -20.65
N TYR A 309 14.84 14.56 -20.68
CA TYR A 309 14.02 14.29 -19.52
C TYR A 309 14.60 13.19 -18.65
N LEU A 310 14.56 13.43 -17.33
CA LEU A 310 14.74 12.40 -16.32
C LEU A 310 13.53 11.48 -16.28
N GLY A 311 12.35 12.08 -16.34
CA GLY A 311 11.06 11.39 -16.33
C GLY A 311 9.90 12.39 -16.42
N VAL A 312 8.68 11.86 -16.45
CA VAL A 312 7.45 12.64 -16.38
C VAL A 312 6.67 12.22 -15.15
N LEU A 313 6.37 13.18 -14.31
CA LEU A 313 5.64 13.00 -13.05
C LEU A 313 4.20 13.44 -13.21
N GLY A 314 3.26 12.53 -12.95
CA GLY A 314 1.84 12.84 -12.84
C GLY A 314 1.42 13.03 -11.39
N CYS A 315 0.52 13.96 -11.15
CA CYS A 315 -0.13 14.18 -9.86
C CYS A 315 -1.58 14.64 -10.03
N VAL A 316 -2.40 14.38 -9.03
CA VAL A 316 -3.71 15.02 -8.89
C VAL A 316 -3.51 16.36 -8.21
N CYS A 317 -4.19 17.40 -8.69
CA CYS A 317 -4.15 18.73 -8.10
C CYS A 317 -5.52 19.15 -7.54
N GLN A 318 -5.49 20.09 -6.61
CA GLN A 318 -6.70 20.62 -5.94
C GLN A 318 -7.68 21.29 -6.90
N ASP A 319 -7.21 21.79 -8.07
CA ASP A 319 -8.04 22.30 -9.16
C ASP A 319 -8.95 21.23 -9.80
N GLY A 320 -8.86 19.98 -9.35
CA GLY A 320 -9.67 18.85 -9.82
C GLY A 320 -9.15 18.20 -11.09
N SER A 321 -7.90 18.43 -11.46
CA SER A 321 -7.27 17.86 -12.65
C SER A 321 -6.11 16.94 -12.33
N VAL A 322 -5.72 16.09 -13.29
CA VAL A 322 -4.41 15.41 -13.29
C VAL A 322 -3.45 16.22 -14.14
N LYS A 323 -2.31 16.56 -13.56
CA LYS A 323 -1.23 17.31 -14.22
C LYS A 323 -0.01 16.42 -14.40
N PHE A 324 0.66 16.58 -15.53
CA PHE A 324 1.92 15.92 -15.82
C PHE A 324 3.02 16.97 -16.01
N PHE A 325 4.10 16.82 -15.25
CA PHE A 325 5.26 17.69 -15.26
C PHE A 325 6.47 16.94 -15.83
N GLY A 326 7.17 17.52 -16.80
CA GLY A 326 8.44 17.02 -17.27
C GLY A 326 9.56 17.40 -16.30
N VAL A 327 10.35 16.43 -15.88
CA VAL A 327 11.53 16.62 -15.04
C VAL A 327 12.76 16.45 -15.89
N GLU A 328 13.60 17.48 -16.02
CA GLU A 328 14.82 17.44 -16.82
C GLU A 328 16.02 16.99 -15.99
N LYS A 329 17.01 16.43 -16.69
CA LYS A 329 18.30 16.07 -16.07
C LYS A 329 19.12 17.35 -15.90
N ASN A 330 19.24 17.80 -14.66
CA ASN A 330 20.07 18.96 -14.32
C ASN A 330 21.28 18.52 -13.48
N GLN A 331 22.39 19.25 -13.65
CA GLN A 331 23.57 19.08 -12.80
C GLN A 331 23.50 19.93 -11.54
N GLU A 332 22.81 21.07 -11.62
CA GLU A 332 22.63 22.01 -10.52
C GLU A 332 21.17 22.07 -10.07
N TYR A 333 20.98 22.39 -8.80
CA TYR A 333 19.66 22.60 -8.22
C TYR A 333 18.95 23.79 -8.88
N GLN A 334 17.70 23.61 -9.28
CA GLN A 334 16.87 24.65 -9.89
C GLN A 334 15.45 24.60 -9.31
N ILE A 335 14.89 25.79 -9.11
CA ILE A 335 13.48 25.98 -8.75
C ILE A 335 12.75 26.42 -10.02
N ARG A 336 11.78 25.64 -10.44
CA ARG A 336 11.03 25.87 -11.67
C ARG A 336 9.56 26.10 -11.36
N MET A 337 9.09 27.27 -11.68
CA MET A 337 7.68 27.64 -11.57
C MET A 337 6.98 27.37 -12.89
N PHE A 338 5.99 26.48 -12.86
CA PHE A 338 5.21 26.09 -14.01
C PHE A 338 3.88 26.82 -14.03
N ASP A 339 3.64 27.61 -15.07
CA ASP A 339 2.34 28.23 -15.35
C ASP A 339 1.37 27.24 -16.00
N GLU A 340 1.91 26.31 -16.78
CA GLU A 340 1.16 25.25 -17.47
C GLU A 340 1.86 23.90 -17.28
N ALA A 341 1.05 22.85 -17.05
CA ALA A 341 1.55 21.49 -17.07
C ALA A 341 1.73 21.00 -18.53
N LEU A 342 2.64 20.04 -18.74
CA LEU A 342 2.86 19.41 -20.05
C LEU A 342 1.58 18.76 -20.59
N ILE A 343 0.85 18.06 -19.71
CA ILE A 343 -0.48 17.50 -19.96
C ILE A 343 -1.36 17.87 -18.80
N SER A 344 -2.58 18.31 -19.10
CA SER A 344 -3.65 18.54 -18.10
C SER A 344 -4.88 17.76 -18.53
N ILE A 345 -5.39 16.92 -17.63
CA ILE A 345 -6.58 16.10 -17.82
C ILE A 345 -7.64 16.56 -16.83
N SER A 346 -8.81 16.93 -17.33
CA SER A 346 -9.94 17.37 -16.51
C SER A 346 -11.26 17.15 -17.22
N ILE A 347 -12.34 17.12 -16.46
CA ILE A 347 -13.72 17.20 -16.97
C ILE A 347 -14.36 18.46 -16.35
N PRO A 348 -15.00 19.31 -17.14
CA PRO A 348 -15.71 20.46 -16.60
C PRO A 348 -16.71 20.06 -15.52
N GLN A 349 -16.71 20.78 -14.40
CA GLN A 349 -17.59 20.57 -13.24
C GLN A 349 -17.43 19.21 -12.51
N ALA A 350 -16.36 18.48 -12.77
CA ALA A 350 -16.05 17.24 -12.08
C ALA A 350 -14.60 17.23 -11.62
N SER A 351 -14.36 17.03 -10.33
CA SER A 351 -13.00 17.02 -9.75
C SER A 351 -12.48 15.60 -9.68
N ILE A 352 -11.29 15.38 -10.26
CA ILE A 352 -10.53 14.14 -10.14
C ILE A 352 -9.92 14.08 -8.74
N SER A 353 -9.93 12.91 -8.14
CA SER A 353 -9.42 12.67 -6.79
C SER A 353 -8.24 11.71 -6.73
N CYS A 354 -8.14 10.81 -7.68
CA CYS A 354 -7.08 9.81 -7.79
C CYS A 354 -6.98 9.32 -9.23
N PHE A 355 -5.85 8.75 -9.60
CA PHE A 355 -5.65 8.16 -10.92
C PHE A 355 -4.70 6.98 -10.88
N ASP A 356 -4.72 6.15 -11.93
CA ASP A 356 -3.73 5.11 -12.19
C ASP A 356 -3.53 4.87 -13.68
N PHE A 357 -2.36 4.35 -14.06
CA PHE A 357 -2.09 4.01 -15.45
C PHE A 357 -2.72 2.67 -15.80
N ILE A 358 -3.53 2.63 -16.86
CA ILE A 358 -4.02 1.38 -17.49
C ILE A 358 -3.01 0.89 -18.51
N THR A 359 -2.51 1.79 -19.32
CA THR A 359 -1.47 1.57 -20.33
C THR A 359 -0.51 2.76 -20.30
N PRO A 360 0.63 2.71 -20.99
CA PRO A 360 1.51 3.87 -21.10
C PRO A 360 0.85 5.11 -21.72
N HIS A 361 -0.28 4.97 -22.42
CA HIS A 361 -1.00 6.09 -23.05
C HIS A 361 -2.32 6.42 -22.41
N ALA A 362 -2.78 5.63 -21.46
CA ALA A 362 -4.10 5.82 -20.87
C ALA A 362 -4.06 5.75 -19.35
N ILE A 363 -4.83 6.63 -18.73
CA ILE A 363 -5.04 6.66 -17.28
C ILE A 363 -6.50 6.44 -16.96
N VAL A 364 -6.77 5.80 -15.85
CA VAL A 364 -8.10 5.75 -15.23
C VAL A 364 -8.12 6.71 -14.05
N CYS A 365 -9.15 7.54 -13.98
CA CYS A 365 -9.35 8.53 -12.94
C CYS A 365 -10.60 8.23 -12.12
N GLY A 366 -10.51 8.40 -10.81
CA GLY A 366 -11.65 8.44 -9.90
C GLY A 366 -12.04 9.89 -9.60
N PHE A 367 -13.32 10.13 -9.41
CA PHE A 367 -13.87 11.46 -9.21
C PHE A 367 -14.56 11.60 -7.85
N GLN A 368 -14.67 12.85 -7.39
CA GLN A 368 -15.36 13.19 -6.14
C GLN A 368 -16.85 12.85 -6.15
N ASN A 369 -17.48 12.80 -7.31
CA ASN A 369 -18.90 12.45 -7.49
C ASN A 369 -19.16 10.94 -7.66
N GLY A 370 -18.12 10.08 -7.47
CA GLY A 370 -18.25 8.63 -7.56
C GLY A 370 -18.17 8.06 -8.97
N TYR A 371 -17.84 8.86 -9.97
CA TYR A 371 -17.62 8.41 -11.33
C TYR A 371 -16.18 7.97 -11.55
N VAL A 372 -15.97 7.15 -12.57
CA VAL A 372 -14.67 6.80 -13.13
C VAL A 372 -14.64 7.14 -14.61
N ALA A 373 -13.48 7.55 -15.09
CA ALA A 373 -13.23 7.78 -16.51
C ALA A 373 -11.84 7.26 -16.89
N GLU A 374 -11.73 6.76 -18.11
CA GLU A 374 -10.45 6.48 -18.74
C GLU A 374 -10.15 7.58 -19.75
N PHE A 375 -8.95 8.12 -19.69
CA PHE A 375 -8.47 9.15 -20.60
C PHE A 375 -7.32 8.65 -21.43
N ASP A 376 -7.37 8.92 -22.71
CA ASP A 376 -6.22 8.83 -23.60
C ASP A 376 -5.36 10.08 -23.40
N LEU A 377 -4.07 9.90 -23.09
CA LEU A 377 -3.13 10.99 -22.82
C LEU A 377 -2.76 11.79 -24.10
N ILE A 378 -2.91 11.19 -25.29
CA ILE A 378 -2.62 11.85 -26.57
C ILE A 378 -3.75 12.80 -26.94
N THR A 379 -4.96 12.29 -26.96
CA THR A 379 -6.14 13.07 -27.32
C THR A 379 -6.67 13.93 -26.17
N LYS A 380 -6.31 13.60 -24.93
CA LYS A 380 -6.80 14.19 -23.67
C LYS A 380 -8.32 14.06 -23.51
N LEU A 381 -8.93 13.13 -24.23
CA LEU A 381 -10.37 12.90 -24.20
C LEU A 381 -10.71 11.67 -23.36
N PRO A 382 -11.86 11.67 -22.68
CA PRO A 382 -12.35 10.51 -21.98
C PRO A 382 -12.88 9.45 -22.95
N CYS A 383 -12.44 8.20 -22.78
CA CYS A 383 -12.98 7.05 -23.51
C CYS A 383 -14.35 6.64 -22.96
N TYR A 384 -14.55 6.77 -21.66
CA TYR A 384 -15.81 6.56 -20.98
C TYR A 384 -15.90 7.40 -19.70
N TYR A 385 -17.12 7.61 -19.20
CA TYR A 385 -17.42 8.26 -17.93
C TYR A 385 -18.61 7.54 -17.28
N HIS A 386 -18.33 6.72 -16.24
CA HIS A 386 -19.32 5.84 -15.63
C HIS A 386 -19.40 5.98 -14.12
N LYS A 387 -20.61 5.94 -13.57
CA LYS A 387 -20.84 5.95 -12.12
C LYS A 387 -20.52 4.57 -11.52
N VAL A 388 -19.56 4.52 -10.61
CA VAL A 388 -19.15 3.31 -9.90
C VAL A 388 -19.55 3.37 -8.42
N HIS A 389 -19.44 4.52 -7.78
CA HIS A 389 -19.80 4.76 -6.38
C HIS A 389 -20.82 5.88 -6.25
N ASP A 390 -21.45 5.96 -5.09
CA ASP A 390 -22.38 7.05 -4.75
C ASP A 390 -21.67 8.19 -4.01
N SER A 391 -20.43 8.01 -3.61
CA SER A 391 -19.63 8.98 -2.89
C SER A 391 -18.24 9.14 -3.52
N TYR A 392 -17.47 10.06 -2.97
CA TYR A 392 -16.10 10.41 -3.34
C TYR A 392 -15.19 9.17 -3.45
N ILE A 393 -14.52 8.97 -4.60
CA ILE A 393 -13.54 7.92 -4.81
C ILE A 393 -12.18 8.39 -4.29
N ILE A 394 -11.62 7.67 -3.34
CA ILE A 394 -10.33 8.03 -2.70
C ILE A 394 -9.14 7.31 -3.30
N SER A 395 -9.37 6.19 -3.98
CA SER A 395 -8.31 5.40 -4.58
C SER A 395 -8.77 4.62 -5.79
N VAL A 396 -7.95 4.62 -6.82
CA VAL A 396 -8.07 3.80 -8.02
C VAL A 396 -6.77 3.07 -8.22
N VAL A 397 -6.83 1.77 -8.49
CA VAL A 397 -5.66 0.92 -8.75
C VAL A 397 -5.95 -0.06 -9.86
N THR A 398 -5.02 -0.19 -10.78
CA THR A 398 -5.10 -1.07 -11.94
C THR A 398 -4.36 -2.38 -11.67
N ALA A 399 -5.07 -3.49 -11.77
CA ALA A 399 -4.50 -4.83 -11.71
C ALA A 399 -4.20 -5.32 -13.12
N TYR A 400 -2.94 -5.24 -13.50
CA TYR A 400 -2.47 -5.76 -14.77
C TYR A 400 -2.02 -7.22 -14.64
N SER A 401 -2.36 -8.04 -15.63
CA SER A 401 -1.88 -9.42 -15.80
C SER A 401 -1.70 -9.74 -17.27
N ASN A 402 -0.67 -10.53 -17.60
CA ASN A 402 -0.49 -11.06 -18.96
C ASN A 402 -1.50 -12.17 -19.32
N PHE A 403 -2.21 -12.69 -18.34
CA PHE A 403 -3.07 -13.86 -18.50
C PHE A 403 -4.55 -13.53 -18.54
N GLU A 404 -4.92 -12.34 -18.11
CA GLU A 404 -6.31 -11.91 -17.96
C GLU A 404 -6.50 -10.45 -18.33
N ASP A 405 -7.72 -10.09 -18.59
CA ASP A 405 -8.10 -8.69 -18.80
C ASP A 405 -7.77 -7.83 -17.56
N VAL A 406 -7.39 -6.59 -17.82
CA VAL A 406 -7.14 -5.61 -16.78
C VAL A 406 -8.37 -5.45 -15.90
N THR A 407 -8.16 -5.46 -14.60
CA THR A 407 -9.20 -5.20 -13.61
C THR A 407 -8.84 -3.92 -12.83
N VAL A 408 -9.80 -3.03 -12.69
CA VAL A 408 -9.66 -1.80 -11.92
C VAL A 408 -10.35 -1.98 -10.58
N GLY A 409 -9.61 -1.70 -9.49
CA GLY A 409 -10.15 -1.63 -8.13
C GLY A 409 -10.34 -0.18 -7.71
N THR A 410 -11.47 0.13 -7.09
CA THR A 410 -11.80 1.47 -6.60
C THR A 410 -12.32 1.43 -5.17
N LEU A 411 -11.93 2.41 -4.37
CA LEU A 411 -12.39 2.58 -2.99
C LEU A 411 -12.99 3.97 -2.82
N SER A 412 -14.16 4.04 -2.22
CA SER A 412 -14.84 5.30 -1.92
C SER A 412 -14.81 5.65 -0.43
N VAL A 413 -15.06 6.91 -0.11
CA VAL A 413 -15.02 7.43 1.27
C VAL A 413 -16.05 6.78 2.20
N ASP A 414 -17.17 6.27 1.66
CA ASP A 414 -18.17 5.48 2.40
C ASP A 414 -17.74 4.04 2.68
N GLY A 415 -16.52 3.69 2.25
CA GLY A 415 -15.87 2.41 2.49
C GLY A 415 -16.17 1.34 1.45
N TYR A 416 -17.02 1.58 0.46
CA TYR A 416 -17.29 0.58 -0.57
C TYR A 416 -16.07 0.34 -1.47
N LEU A 417 -15.71 -0.93 -1.61
CA LEU A 417 -14.67 -1.43 -2.49
C LEU A 417 -15.32 -2.10 -3.69
N SER A 418 -15.09 -1.57 -4.88
CA SER A 418 -15.62 -2.11 -6.13
C SER A 418 -14.50 -2.49 -7.09
N VAL A 419 -14.73 -3.54 -7.88
CA VAL A 419 -13.84 -3.94 -8.97
C VAL A 419 -14.63 -4.06 -10.26
N PHE A 420 -13.99 -3.77 -11.38
CA PHE A 420 -14.60 -3.88 -12.71
C PHE A 420 -13.54 -4.05 -13.81
N ASN A 421 -13.96 -4.57 -14.95
CA ASN A 421 -13.17 -4.56 -16.18
C ASN A 421 -13.46 -3.24 -16.92
N PRO A 422 -12.46 -2.41 -17.25
CA PRO A 422 -12.67 -1.14 -17.93
C PRO A 422 -13.30 -1.27 -19.31
N LYS A 423 -13.16 -2.41 -19.98
CA LYS A 423 -13.80 -2.68 -21.29
C LYS A 423 -15.31 -2.86 -21.19
N ASP A 424 -15.81 -3.33 -20.03
CA ASP A 424 -17.25 -3.55 -19.81
C ASP A 424 -17.61 -3.34 -18.34
N ILE A 425 -17.71 -2.09 -17.94
CA ILE A 425 -18.00 -1.71 -16.55
C ILE A 425 -19.41 -2.15 -16.14
N ARG A 426 -20.38 -2.11 -17.07
CA ARG A 426 -21.78 -2.36 -16.73
C ARG A 426 -22.06 -3.77 -16.27
N THR A 427 -21.44 -4.75 -16.92
CA THR A 427 -21.68 -6.19 -16.62
C THR A 427 -20.68 -6.74 -15.61
N THR A 428 -19.49 -6.14 -15.49
CA THR A 428 -18.40 -6.67 -14.66
C THR A 428 -18.25 -5.98 -13.32
N LYS A 429 -18.92 -4.84 -13.10
CA LYS A 429 -18.85 -4.14 -11.81
C LYS A 429 -19.34 -5.03 -10.69
N CYS A 430 -18.50 -5.22 -9.69
CA CYS A 430 -18.81 -5.98 -8.50
C CYS A 430 -18.34 -5.24 -7.24
N VAL A 431 -19.21 -5.19 -6.24
CA VAL A 431 -18.86 -4.70 -4.90
C VAL A 431 -18.26 -5.87 -4.13
N VAL A 432 -17.00 -5.74 -3.75
CA VAL A 432 -16.24 -6.80 -3.05
C VAL A 432 -16.53 -6.78 -1.56
N GLY A 433 -16.68 -5.61 -0.99
CA GLY A 433 -16.91 -5.42 0.43
C GLY A 433 -17.04 -3.96 0.83
N ARG A 434 -17.22 -3.76 2.12
CA ARG A 434 -17.28 -2.44 2.73
C ARG A 434 -16.28 -2.35 3.87
N ALA A 435 -15.38 -1.36 3.81
CA ALA A 435 -14.53 -0.98 4.92
C ALA A 435 -15.34 -0.25 5.99
N ARG A 436 -14.96 -0.38 7.25
CA ARG A 436 -15.62 0.29 8.38
C ARG A 436 -15.07 1.71 8.51
N GLY A 437 -15.95 2.69 8.68
CA GLY A 437 -15.57 4.09 8.89
C GLY A 437 -15.05 4.80 7.64
N GLY A 438 -14.77 6.09 7.74
CA GLY A 438 -14.14 6.89 6.70
C GLY A 438 -12.66 6.53 6.57
N ASN A 439 -12.34 5.54 5.77
CA ASN A 439 -10.98 5.10 5.55
C ASN A 439 -10.36 5.83 4.38
N ASN A 440 -9.28 6.55 4.61
CA ASN A 440 -8.52 7.24 3.58
C ASN A 440 -7.30 6.44 3.09
N THR A 441 -7.14 5.19 3.53
CA THR A 441 -6.00 4.36 3.11
C THR A 441 -6.19 3.86 1.69
N PRO A 442 -5.30 4.20 0.75
CA PRO A 442 -5.41 3.77 -0.64
C PRO A 442 -5.37 2.24 -0.75
N ILE A 443 -6.10 1.69 -1.74
CA ILE A 443 -5.88 0.30 -2.16
C ILE A 443 -4.52 0.22 -2.85
N VAL A 444 -3.86 -0.93 -2.75
CA VAL A 444 -2.65 -1.23 -3.50
C VAL A 444 -2.78 -2.61 -4.18
N TYR A 445 -2.04 -2.82 -5.25
CA TYR A 445 -2.06 -4.07 -6.01
C TYR A 445 -0.70 -4.74 -5.99
N SER A 446 -0.66 -6.01 -5.56
CA SER A 446 0.54 -6.85 -5.59
C SER A 446 0.57 -7.70 -6.84
N PRO A 447 1.42 -7.38 -7.83
CA PRO A 447 1.48 -8.14 -9.09
C PRO A 447 2.03 -9.55 -8.90
N GLN A 448 2.95 -9.79 -7.95
CA GLN A 448 3.46 -11.15 -7.67
C GLN A 448 2.36 -12.10 -7.21
N LEU A 449 1.38 -11.59 -6.49
CA LEU A 449 0.27 -12.38 -5.93
C LEU A 449 -1.03 -12.17 -6.69
N TYR A 450 -1.02 -11.31 -7.71
CA TYR A 450 -2.22 -10.97 -8.47
C TYR A 450 -3.39 -10.66 -7.53
N SER A 451 -3.15 -9.75 -6.58
CA SER A 451 -4.10 -9.49 -5.50
C SER A 451 -4.16 -8.02 -5.14
N PHE A 452 -5.37 -7.53 -4.94
CA PHE A 452 -5.61 -6.24 -4.29
C PHE A 452 -5.41 -6.37 -2.80
N VAL A 453 -4.78 -5.36 -2.20
CA VAL A 453 -4.59 -5.24 -0.75
C VAL A 453 -5.27 -3.97 -0.28
N HIS A 454 -6.07 -4.06 0.76
CA HIS A 454 -6.84 -2.95 1.30
C HIS A 454 -6.93 -3.01 2.82
N SER A 455 -7.16 -1.88 3.45
CA SER A 455 -7.53 -1.82 4.86
C SER A 455 -9.02 -2.09 5.04
N ASP A 456 -9.42 -2.64 6.19
CA ASP A 456 -10.83 -2.77 6.57
C ASP A 456 -11.44 -1.48 7.12
N GLY A 457 -10.65 -0.37 7.09
CA GLY A 457 -11.04 0.94 7.60
C GLY A 457 -10.71 1.16 9.07
N VAL A 458 -10.19 0.17 9.76
CA VAL A 458 -9.75 0.27 11.16
C VAL A 458 -8.28 -0.14 11.25
N ASN A 459 -8.00 -1.37 11.56
CA ASN A 459 -6.65 -1.83 11.85
C ASN A 459 -6.25 -3.12 11.12
N SER A 460 -7.15 -3.72 10.35
CA SER A 460 -6.90 -4.96 9.63
C SER A 460 -6.57 -4.71 8.18
N ILE A 461 -5.56 -5.39 7.68
CA ILE A 461 -5.21 -5.41 6.26
C ILE A 461 -5.65 -6.75 5.67
N LYS A 462 -6.35 -6.67 4.56
CA LYS A 462 -6.91 -7.80 3.82
C LYS A 462 -6.45 -7.78 2.38
N ALA A 463 -6.41 -8.96 1.75
CA ALA A 463 -6.09 -9.09 0.34
C ALA A 463 -7.03 -10.09 -0.33
N PHE A 464 -7.35 -9.83 -1.59
CA PHE A 464 -8.16 -10.72 -2.42
C PHE A 464 -7.68 -10.70 -3.87
N PRO A 465 -7.71 -11.83 -4.59
CA PRO A 465 -7.38 -11.87 -6.00
C PRO A 465 -8.56 -11.45 -6.88
N PRO A 466 -8.36 -10.77 -8.02
CA PRO A 466 -9.42 -10.40 -8.95
C PRO A 466 -10.26 -11.59 -9.44
N ARG A 467 -9.64 -12.76 -9.60
CA ARG A 467 -10.34 -14.00 -10.03
C ARG A 467 -11.28 -14.60 -8.97
N ALA A 468 -11.06 -14.28 -7.69
CA ALA A 468 -11.84 -14.81 -6.59
C ALA A 468 -12.08 -13.71 -5.55
N ILE A 469 -12.84 -12.72 -5.93
CA ILE A 469 -13.07 -11.48 -5.17
C ILE A 469 -13.61 -11.69 -3.76
N PHE A 470 -14.33 -12.78 -3.52
CA PHE A 470 -14.85 -13.11 -2.18
C PHE A 470 -13.88 -13.98 -1.35
N ALA A 471 -12.76 -14.44 -1.95
CA ALA A 471 -11.73 -15.17 -1.23
C ALA A 471 -10.78 -14.18 -0.53
N THR A 472 -11.26 -13.49 0.49
CA THR A 472 -10.48 -12.50 1.23
C THR A 472 -9.55 -13.17 2.23
N HIS A 473 -8.28 -12.75 2.23
CA HIS A 473 -7.26 -13.21 3.16
C HIS A 473 -6.86 -12.07 4.09
N GLN A 474 -6.95 -12.30 5.40
CA GLN A 474 -6.41 -11.36 6.37
C GLN A 474 -4.88 -11.47 6.40
N ILE A 475 -4.20 -10.35 6.22
CA ILE A 475 -2.74 -10.26 6.14
C ILE A 475 -2.14 -9.97 7.51
N CYS A 476 -2.52 -8.86 8.11
CA CYS A 476 -2.06 -8.45 9.43
C CYS A 476 -3.09 -7.60 10.17
N LEU A 477 -2.79 -7.36 11.43
CA LEU A 477 -3.53 -6.45 12.30
C LEU A 477 -2.53 -5.45 12.89
N HIS A 478 -2.87 -4.17 12.80
CA HIS A 478 -2.17 -3.09 13.51
C HIS A 478 -2.82 -2.87 14.87
N GLU A 479 -2.12 -2.20 15.77
CA GLU A 479 -2.68 -1.76 17.04
C GLU A 479 -3.62 -0.57 16.86
N ASN A 480 -3.40 0.24 15.81
CA ASN A 480 -4.20 1.42 15.50
C ASN A 480 -4.57 1.46 14.02
N THR A 481 -5.29 2.51 13.62
CA THR A 481 -5.77 2.70 12.24
C THR A 481 -4.62 2.68 11.24
N VAL A 482 -4.78 1.86 10.19
CA VAL A 482 -3.85 1.83 9.04
C VAL A 482 -4.05 3.10 8.23
N THR A 483 -2.97 3.81 7.94
CA THR A 483 -2.99 5.09 7.22
C THR A 483 -2.30 5.06 5.87
N SER A 484 -1.36 4.14 5.70
CA SER A 484 -0.61 4.02 4.45
C SER A 484 -0.18 2.58 4.17
N MET A 485 -0.09 2.23 2.91
CA MET A 485 0.35 0.90 2.45
C MET A 485 1.18 1.03 1.17
N ALA A 486 2.18 0.15 1.03
CA ALA A 486 2.96 0.02 -0.20
C ALA A 486 3.33 -1.43 -0.46
N VAL A 487 3.13 -1.86 -1.70
CA VAL A 487 3.61 -3.13 -2.25
C VAL A 487 4.67 -2.83 -3.30
N SER A 488 5.51 -3.81 -3.60
CA SER A 488 6.53 -3.70 -4.63
C SER A 488 6.19 -4.58 -5.84
N LYS A 489 6.56 -4.12 -7.02
CA LYS A 489 6.54 -4.93 -8.24
C LYS A 489 7.67 -5.99 -8.27
N LEU A 490 8.68 -5.85 -7.41
CA LEU A 490 9.88 -6.68 -7.39
C LEU A 490 9.81 -7.86 -6.43
N HIS A 491 9.02 -7.74 -5.37
CA HIS A 491 8.95 -8.74 -4.30
C HIS A 491 7.59 -8.70 -3.58
N PRO A 492 7.15 -9.80 -2.96
CA PRO A 492 5.83 -9.90 -2.33
C PRO A 492 5.75 -9.29 -0.92
N LEU A 493 6.57 -8.28 -0.62
CA LEU A 493 6.57 -7.64 0.68
C LEU A 493 5.63 -6.44 0.70
N LEU A 494 4.83 -6.35 1.74
CA LEU A 494 3.93 -5.25 2.04
C LEU A 494 4.51 -4.43 3.18
N LEU A 495 4.66 -3.13 2.99
CA LEU A 495 4.84 -2.16 4.07
C LEU A 495 3.50 -1.53 4.41
N SER A 496 3.26 -1.32 5.69
CA SER A 496 2.05 -0.66 6.18
C SER A 496 2.36 0.23 7.37
N GLY A 497 1.91 1.47 7.30
CA GLY A 497 2.00 2.47 8.34
C GLY A 497 0.67 2.68 9.05
N SER A 498 0.71 3.07 10.31
CA SER A 498 -0.46 3.34 11.11
C SER A 498 -0.41 4.69 11.83
N ALA A 499 -1.57 5.10 12.34
CA ALA A 499 -1.75 6.39 13.02
C ALA A 499 -0.93 6.52 14.32
N ASP A 500 -0.53 5.41 14.92
CA ASP A 500 0.34 5.38 16.10
C ASP A 500 1.85 5.46 15.78
N GLY A 501 2.19 5.72 14.52
CA GLY A 501 3.57 5.83 14.06
C GLY A 501 4.29 4.49 13.86
N THR A 502 3.59 3.37 13.88
CA THR A 502 4.19 2.04 13.70
C THR A 502 4.27 1.68 12.22
N LEU A 503 5.47 1.32 11.74
CA LEU A 503 5.71 0.76 10.42
C LEU A 503 5.92 -0.75 10.52
N ILE A 504 5.12 -1.51 9.76
CA ILE A 504 5.14 -2.98 9.75
C ILE A 504 5.49 -3.48 8.35
N ILE A 505 6.23 -4.59 8.31
CA ILE A 505 6.48 -5.34 7.08
C ILE A 505 5.89 -6.74 7.17
N ASN A 506 5.25 -7.17 6.07
CA ASN A 506 4.64 -8.48 5.93
C ASN A 506 5.09 -9.17 4.65
N ASN A 507 5.24 -10.48 4.69
CA ASN A 507 5.44 -11.29 3.49
C ASN A 507 4.09 -11.86 3.01
N LEU A 508 3.54 -11.28 1.95
CA LEU A 508 2.26 -11.70 1.36
C LEU A 508 2.33 -13.14 0.83
N ALA A 509 3.45 -13.55 0.21
CA ALA A 509 3.62 -14.89 -0.34
C ALA A 509 3.46 -15.96 0.74
N ARG A 510 4.03 -15.74 1.91
CA ARG A 510 3.87 -16.65 3.03
C ARG A 510 2.42 -16.78 3.46
N ARG A 511 1.70 -15.66 3.50
CA ARG A 511 0.31 -15.65 3.90
C ARG A 511 -0.60 -16.42 2.95
N PHE A 512 -0.35 -16.29 1.65
CA PHE A 512 -1.12 -16.98 0.62
C PHE A 512 -0.77 -18.48 0.50
N LEU A 513 0.52 -18.82 0.65
CA LEU A 513 1.03 -20.18 0.42
C LEU A 513 0.96 -21.07 1.65
N THR A 514 1.05 -20.49 2.85
CA THR A 514 0.90 -21.28 4.06
C THR A 514 -0.58 -21.53 4.29
N GLY A 515 -0.99 -22.77 4.17
CA GLY A 515 -2.35 -23.16 4.53
C GLY A 515 -2.60 -22.79 5.98
N ILE A 516 -3.49 -21.84 6.21
CA ILE A 516 -3.91 -21.45 7.54
C ILE A 516 -4.69 -22.64 8.09
N LYS A 517 -4.13 -23.31 9.07
CA LYS A 517 -4.96 -24.13 9.94
C LYS A 517 -5.88 -23.14 10.62
N ASN A 518 -7.17 -23.38 10.54
CA ASN A 518 -8.23 -22.48 10.99
C ASN A 518 -8.15 -22.06 12.48
N ASN A 519 -7.18 -22.58 13.23
CA ASN A 519 -7.04 -22.40 14.67
C ASN A 519 -5.88 -21.49 15.11
N THR A 520 -5.14 -20.84 14.19
CA THR A 520 -4.11 -19.88 14.62
C THR A 520 -4.64 -18.46 14.50
N THR A 521 -5.14 -17.94 15.60
CA THR A 521 -5.54 -16.54 15.77
C THR A 521 -4.34 -15.58 15.86
N THR A 522 -3.12 -16.10 15.81
CA THR A 522 -1.88 -15.29 15.90
C THR A 522 -1.31 -15.01 14.52
N TYR A 523 -1.17 -13.74 14.22
CA TYR A 523 -0.47 -13.24 13.03
C TYR A 523 0.96 -12.88 13.41
N ARG A 524 1.92 -13.27 12.57
CA ARG A 524 3.33 -12.88 12.73
C ARG A 524 3.68 -11.84 11.68
N TYR A 525 4.24 -10.74 12.12
CA TYR A 525 4.77 -9.69 11.28
C TYR A 525 5.93 -9.01 11.99
N LEU A 526 6.70 -8.22 11.26
CA LEU A 526 7.86 -7.54 11.79
C LEU A 526 7.59 -6.05 11.86
N LYS A 527 7.65 -5.47 13.06
CA LYS A 527 7.68 -4.02 13.23
C LYS A 527 9.07 -3.54 12.84
N LEU A 528 9.16 -2.59 11.91
CA LEU A 528 10.42 -1.99 11.47
C LEU A 528 10.79 -0.76 12.31
N TRP A 529 9.82 0.12 12.49
CA TRP A 529 9.99 1.39 13.16
C TRP A 529 8.75 1.77 13.94
N LYS A 530 8.96 2.59 14.98
CA LYS A 530 7.89 3.25 15.69
C LYS A 530 8.28 4.71 15.93
N TRP A 531 7.44 5.62 15.48
CA TRP A 531 7.48 7.01 15.88
C TRP A 531 6.78 7.20 17.22
N ASP A 532 7.34 8.06 18.05
CA ASP A 532 6.75 8.53 19.30
C ASP A 532 7.06 10.02 19.46
N TYR A 533 6.26 10.72 20.26
CA TYR A 533 6.48 12.14 20.55
C TYR A 533 6.35 12.41 22.04
N SER A 534 7.38 13.04 22.60
CA SER A 534 7.38 13.48 24.00
C SER A 534 7.01 14.95 24.12
N LEU A 535 5.76 15.22 24.53
CA LEU A 535 5.28 16.60 24.73
C LEU A 535 6.15 17.38 25.74
N ALA A 536 6.57 16.71 26.84
CA ALA A 536 7.36 17.36 27.90
C ALA A 536 8.74 17.82 27.42
N LYS A 537 9.32 17.16 26.41
CA LYS A 537 10.65 17.46 25.88
C LYS A 537 10.60 18.14 24.51
N ASN A 538 9.43 18.24 23.89
CA ASN A 538 9.25 18.64 22.48
C ASN A 538 10.21 17.87 21.57
N LEU A 539 10.13 16.55 21.63
CA LEU A 539 11.11 15.63 21.04
C LEU A 539 10.42 14.52 20.29
N TYR A 540 10.74 14.34 19.02
CA TYR A 540 10.36 13.18 18.24
C TYR A 540 11.34 12.05 18.50
N ARG A 541 10.83 10.85 18.65
CA ARG A 541 11.62 9.65 18.85
C ARG A 541 11.33 8.63 17.76
N LEU A 542 12.38 8.09 17.16
CA LEU A 542 12.30 7.02 16.19
C LEU A 542 12.94 5.77 16.78
N ASP A 543 12.13 4.80 17.17
CA ASP A 543 12.60 3.57 17.76
C ASP A 543 12.65 2.44 16.71
N PRO A 544 13.80 1.78 16.57
CA PRO A 544 13.89 0.55 15.81
C PRO A 544 13.25 -0.57 16.64
N ASN A 545 12.24 -1.19 16.09
CA ASN A 545 11.59 -2.33 16.73
C ASN A 545 11.65 -3.52 15.76
N TYR A 546 12.46 -4.53 16.09
CA TYR A 546 12.65 -5.71 15.24
C TYR A 546 12.05 -6.98 15.85
N GLU A 547 11.21 -6.83 16.83
CA GLU A 547 10.56 -7.99 17.41
C GLU A 547 9.51 -8.54 16.44
N VAL A 548 9.53 -9.87 16.31
CA VAL A 548 8.44 -10.58 15.66
C VAL A 548 7.21 -10.41 16.54
N TYR A 549 6.29 -9.60 16.09
CA TYR A 549 5.07 -9.33 16.81
C TYR A 549 4.04 -10.43 16.56
N LYS A 550 3.42 -10.91 17.64
CA LYS A 550 2.31 -11.84 17.59
C LYS A 550 1.10 -11.09 18.14
N PHE A 551 0.17 -10.80 17.27
CA PHE A 551 -1.07 -10.12 17.67
C PHE A 551 -2.19 -11.14 17.94
N SER A 552 -2.88 -10.99 19.06
CA SER A 552 -4.10 -11.73 19.37
C SER A 552 -5.31 -10.92 18.92
N VAL A 553 -6.27 -11.57 18.27
CA VAL A 553 -7.49 -10.93 17.72
C VAL A 553 -8.34 -10.22 18.80
N ASN A 554 -8.10 -10.54 20.07
CA ASN A 554 -8.89 -10.01 21.18
C ASN A 554 -8.44 -8.63 21.68
N GLU A 555 -7.29 -8.12 21.20
CA GLU A 555 -6.79 -6.81 21.61
C GLU A 555 -7.17 -5.75 20.56
N VAL A 556 -8.31 -5.12 20.73
CA VAL A 556 -8.70 -3.96 19.94
C VAL A 556 -8.25 -2.71 20.69
N SER A 557 -7.21 -2.04 20.19
CA SER A 557 -6.84 -0.74 20.73
C SER A 557 -7.85 0.32 20.28
N LYS A 558 -8.10 1.30 21.15
CA LYS A 558 -8.90 2.47 20.77
C LYS A 558 -8.15 3.26 19.71
N ALA A 559 -8.85 3.67 18.64
CA ALA A 559 -8.29 4.60 17.68
C ALA A 559 -7.80 5.87 18.40
N GLN A 560 -6.52 6.17 18.26
CA GLN A 560 -5.95 7.40 18.77
C GLN A 560 -5.87 8.41 17.64
N VAL A 561 -6.31 9.63 17.91
CA VAL A 561 -6.01 10.77 17.04
C VAL A 561 -4.58 11.19 17.35
N ASP A 562 -3.76 11.36 16.33
CA ASP A 562 -2.39 11.83 16.49
C ASP A 562 -2.33 13.35 16.39
N PRO A 563 -2.25 14.08 17.52
CA PRO A 563 -2.16 15.53 17.50
C PRO A 563 -0.74 16.04 17.20
N HIS A 564 0.27 15.16 17.13
CA HIS A 564 1.68 15.55 17.09
C HIS A 564 2.41 15.18 15.79
N GLY A 565 1.70 14.65 14.82
CA GLY A 565 2.28 14.34 13.52
C GLY A 565 3.13 13.07 13.47
N ILE A 566 2.94 12.11 14.39
CA ILE A 566 3.63 10.81 14.35
C ILE A 566 3.02 9.84 13.33
N ASN A 567 1.80 10.07 12.91
CA ASN A 567 1.10 9.26 11.92
C ASN A 567 1.93 9.10 10.64
N ILE A 568 2.07 7.87 10.16
CA ILE A 568 2.77 7.56 8.90
C ILE A 568 1.82 7.80 7.73
N SER A 569 1.94 8.98 7.10
CA SER A 569 1.05 9.42 6.02
C SER A 569 1.32 8.73 4.70
N CYS A 570 2.57 8.44 4.40
CA CYS A 570 2.96 7.87 3.12
C CYS A 570 4.11 6.88 3.25
N VAL A 571 4.00 5.78 2.51
CA VAL A 571 5.05 4.74 2.39
C VAL A 571 5.21 4.37 0.93
N LYS A 572 6.45 4.21 0.44
CA LYS A 572 6.73 3.76 -0.93
C LYS A 572 8.00 2.92 -1.01
N TRP A 573 7.93 1.83 -1.80
CA TRP A 573 9.07 1.05 -2.21
C TRP A 573 9.76 1.67 -3.41
N ASN A 574 11.09 1.52 -3.49
CA ASN A 574 11.80 1.73 -4.74
C ASN A 574 11.61 0.51 -5.64
N GLU A 575 11.19 0.73 -6.87
CA GLU A 575 10.87 -0.33 -7.84
C GLU A 575 11.96 -0.52 -8.90
N THR A 576 13.13 0.11 -8.73
CA THR A 576 14.30 -0.18 -9.56
C THR A 576 14.93 -1.50 -9.13
N PRO A 577 15.19 -2.45 -10.05
CA PRO A 577 15.60 -3.81 -9.72
C PRO A 577 16.74 -3.93 -8.71
N GLN A 578 17.85 -3.23 -8.89
CA GLN A 578 18.99 -3.28 -7.96
C GLN A 578 18.77 -2.51 -6.65
N SER A 579 17.84 -1.57 -6.67
CA SER A 579 17.50 -0.70 -5.54
C SER A 579 16.20 -1.08 -4.85
N GLY A 580 15.61 -2.23 -5.18
CA GLY A 580 14.33 -2.70 -4.63
C GLY A 580 14.32 -2.93 -3.12
N LYS A 581 15.48 -2.90 -2.47
CA LYS A 581 15.62 -2.93 -1.01
C LYS A 581 15.36 -1.58 -0.34
N PHE A 582 15.38 -0.48 -1.11
CA PHE A 582 15.10 0.84 -0.58
C PHE A 582 13.61 1.07 -0.43
N TYR A 583 13.25 1.70 0.65
CA TYR A 583 11.92 2.24 0.85
C TYR A 583 12.00 3.62 1.51
N ALA A 584 10.94 4.37 1.35
CA ALA A 584 10.77 5.65 2.00
C ALA A 584 9.43 5.70 2.72
N PHE A 585 9.40 6.32 3.89
CA PHE A 585 8.16 6.64 4.59
C PHE A 585 8.28 7.99 5.27
N VAL A 586 7.17 8.64 5.48
CA VAL A 586 7.11 9.97 6.06
C VAL A 586 5.97 10.04 7.07
N ASN A 587 6.18 10.81 8.12
CA ASN A 587 5.14 11.15 9.08
C ASN A 587 4.52 12.53 8.80
N ASN A 588 3.42 12.84 9.46
CA ASN A 588 2.73 14.12 9.30
C ASN A 588 3.56 15.33 9.80
N ALA A 589 4.63 15.10 10.57
CA ALA A 589 5.56 16.15 10.96
C ALA A 589 6.55 16.53 9.86
N GLY A 590 6.54 15.83 8.70
CA GLY A 590 7.47 16.07 7.60
C GLY A 590 8.84 15.42 7.80
N LEU A 591 8.95 14.42 8.68
CA LEU A 591 10.17 13.63 8.85
C LEU A 591 10.16 12.45 7.88
N LEU A 592 10.95 12.56 6.83
CA LEU A 592 11.12 11.55 5.79
C LEU A 592 12.25 10.59 6.18
N VAL A 593 11.93 9.32 6.23
CA VAL A 593 12.91 8.25 6.46
C VAL A 593 13.15 7.49 5.16
N VAL A 594 14.41 7.33 4.81
CA VAL A 594 14.85 6.50 3.68
C VAL A 594 15.78 5.42 4.21
N GLU A 595 15.48 4.18 3.93
CA GLU A 595 16.23 3.04 4.41
C GLU A 595 16.44 1.98 3.35
N LYS A 596 17.59 1.33 3.39
CA LYS A 596 17.93 0.12 2.64
C LYS A 596 17.82 -1.08 3.56
N LEU A 597 16.91 -1.99 3.27
CA LEU A 597 16.78 -3.24 4.03
C LEU A 597 17.95 -4.19 3.79
N GLY A 598 18.25 -5.00 4.81
CA GLY A 598 19.30 -6.00 4.78
C GLY A 598 20.53 -5.62 5.63
N ALA A 599 21.40 -6.60 5.87
CA ALA A 599 22.67 -6.36 6.56
C ALA A 599 23.50 -5.37 5.75
N ALA A 600 24.14 -4.43 6.45
CA ALA A 600 25.24 -3.71 5.86
C ALA A 600 26.34 -4.73 5.59
N GLY A 601 26.65 -4.97 4.33
CA GLY A 601 27.74 -5.82 3.90
C GLY A 601 29.09 -5.31 4.40
#